data_d708b1110a16c02266477ce86ff895bb
#
_entry.id   d708b1110a16c02266477ce86ff895bb
#
_cell.length_a   1.000
_cell.length_b   1.000
_cell.length_c   1.000
_cell.angle_alpha   90.00
_cell.angle_beta   90.00
_cell.angle_gamma   90.00
#
_symmetry.space_group_name_H-M   'P 1'
#
loop_
_entity.id
_entity.type
_entity.pdbx_description
1 polymer ?
#
loop_
_entity_poly.entity_id
_entity_poly.type
_entity_poly.pdbx_seq_one_letter_code
_entity_poly.pdbx_strand_id
1 'polypeptide(L)'
;MGSGQLLLTLGAMILLSFTIVNTNKSILLAGDVVNSTKYGVLASSLAVSIIEEASGKAFDTKSETMGIGNVANMTPYNLLGPETGETYATFDDFDDYNNLTK
;
A
#
# COMPACT_ATOMS: atom_id res chain seq x y z
N MET A 1 56.08 -29.21 2.55
CA MET A 1 54.72 -29.05 2.13
C MET A 1 54.60 -29.24 0.64
N GLY A 2 53.72 -30.14 0.21
CA GLY A 2 53.53 -30.39 -1.21
C GLY A 2 52.66 -29.33 -1.86
N SER A 3 52.81 -29.15 -3.16
CA SER A 3 51.96 -28.28 -4.01
C SER A 3 50.48 -28.67 -3.94
N GLY A 4 50.14 -29.93 -3.64
CA GLY A 4 48.78 -30.39 -3.45
C GLY A 4 48.08 -29.78 -2.27
N GLN A 5 48.79 -29.59 -1.12
CA GLN A 5 48.21 -28.88 0.03
C GLN A 5 47.94 -27.41 -0.25
N LEU A 6 48.84 -26.76 -0.99
CA LEU A 6 48.65 -25.37 -1.39
C LEU A 6 47.45 -25.19 -2.28
N LEU A 7 47.27 -26.09 -3.27
CA LEU A 7 46.10 -26.10 -4.16
C LEU A 7 44.81 -26.35 -3.40
N LEU A 8 44.80 -27.27 -2.44
CA LEU A 8 43.68 -27.57 -1.60
C LEU A 8 43.27 -26.33 -0.75
N THR A 9 44.23 -25.66 -0.17
CA THR A 9 44.00 -24.44 0.64
C THR A 9 43.45 -23.31 -0.21
N LEU A 10 44.00 -23.10 -1.42
CA LEU A 10 43.50 -22.11 -2.37
C LEU A 10 42.05 -22.43 -2.80
N GLY A 11 41.77 -23.70 -3.11
CA GLY A 11 40.41 -24.15 -3.46
C GLY A 11 39.44 -23.91 -2.32
N ALA A 12 39.83 -24.22 -1.09
CA ALA A 12 38.99 -23.95 0.08
C ALA A 12 38.71 -22.47 0.29
N MET A 13 39.69 -21.59 0.08
CA MET A 13 39.52 -20.15 0.18
C MET A 13 38.55 -19.60 -0.89
N ILE A 14 38.66 -20.09 -2.13
CA ILE A 14 37.76 -19.71 -3.21
C ILE A 14 36.34 -20.13 -2.90
N LEU A 15 36.12 -21.36 -2.45
CA LEU A 15 34.81 -21.84 -2.06
C LEU A 15 34.21 -21.03 -0.91
N LEU A 16 34.98 -20.70 0.10
CA LEU A 16 34.56 -19.89 1.22
C LEU A 16 34.14 -18.49 0.76
N SER A 17 34.94 -17.85 -0.07
CA SER A 17 34.64 -16.52 -0.64
C SER A 17 33.36 -16.53 -1.44
N PHE A 18 33.16 -17.56 -2.27
CA PHE A 18 31.94 -17.73 -3.07
C PHE A 18 30.71 -17.91 -2.18
N THR A 19 30.82 -18.70 -1.13
CA THR A 19 29.74 -18.90 -0.14
C THR A 19 29.36 -17.60 0.56
N ILE A 20 30.35 -16.82 0.97
CA ILE A 20 30.13 -15.52 1.66
C ILE A 20 29.39 -14.55 0.72
N VAL A 21 29.81 -14.44 -0.53
CA VAL A 21 29.17 -13.56 -1.51
C VAL A 21 27.71 -13.98 -1.78
N ASN A 22 27.46 -15.27 -1.94
CA ASN A 22 26.10 -15.79 -2.14
C ASN A 22 25.20 -15.56 -0.95
N THR A 23 25.74 -15.76 0.27
CA THR A 23 24.98 -15.51 1.50
C THR A 23 24.63 -14.04 1.65
N ASN A 24 25.54 -13.13 1.36
CA ASN A 24 25.28 -11.69 1.37
C ASN A 24 24.21 -11.29 0.37
N LYS A 25 24.24 -11.83 -0.85
CA LYS A 25 23.19 -11.60 -1.85
C LYS A 25 21.83 -12.08 -1.38
N SER A 26 21.76 -13.26 -0.76
CA SER A 26 20.52 -13.82 -0.22
C SER A 26 19.93 -12.96 0.90
N ILE A 27 20.77 -12.45 1.78
CA ILE A 27 20.36 -11.56 2.88
C ILE A 27 19.81 -10.24 2.33
N LEU A 28 20.48 -9.63 1.35
CA LEU A 28 20.04 -8.41 0.70
C LEU A 28 18.71 -8.60 -0.02
N LEU A 29 18.57 -9.70 -0.76
CA LEU A 29 17.32 -10.03 -1.45
C LEU A 29 16.17 -10.26 -0.46
N ALA A 30 16.41 -10.98 0.64
CA ALA A 30 15.42 -11.18 1.68
C ALA A 30 14.99 -9.86 2.32
N GLY A 31 15.93 -8.94 2.54
CA GLY A 31 15.64 -7.59 3.02
C GLY A 31 14.74 -6.80 2.08
N ASP A 32 15.02 -6.85 0.78
CA ASP A 32 14.20 -6.19 -0.25
C ASP A 32 12.79 -6.76 -0.29
N VAL A 33 12.64 -8.08 -0.23
CA VAL A 33 11.33 -8.76 -0.21
C VAL A 33 10.54 -8.38 1.03
N VAL A 34 11.17 -8.38 2.20
CA VAL A 34 10.52 -7.97 3.46
C VAL A 34 10.05 -6.52 3.39
N ASN A 35 10.86 -5.61 2.89
CA ASN A 35 10.50 -4.21 2.72
C ASN A 35 9.33 -4.04 1.75
N SER A 36 9.37 -4.70 0.59
CA SER A 36 8.30 -4.67 -0.41
C SER A 36 6.99 -5.21 0.17
N THR A 37 7.04 -6.30 0.92
CA THR A 37 5.87 -6.89 1.58
C THR A 37 5.32 -5.96 2.65
N LYS A 38 6.18 -5.35 3.45
CA LYS A 38 5.79 -4.38 4.49
C LYS A 38 5.03 -3.20 3.88
N TYR A 39 5.56 -2.59 2.84
CA TYR A 39 4.91 -1.46 2.17
C TYR A 39 3.62 -1.88 1.45
N GLY A 40 3.60 -3.06 0.85
CA GLY A 40 2.40 -3.62 0.22
C GLY A 40 1.27 -3.84 1.22
N VAL A 41 1.57 -4.43 2.38
CA VAL A 41 0.58 -4.63 3.46
C VAL A 41 0.11 -3.29 4.03
N LEU A 42 1.02 -2.33 4.22
CA LEU A 42 0.68 -1.01 4.72
C LEU A 42 -0.25 -0.28 3.75
N ALA A 43 0.05 -0.31 2.45
CA ALA A 43 -0.78 0.30 1.41
C ALA A 43 -2.16 -0.36 1.34
N SER A 44 -2.23 -1.69 1.39
CA SER A 44 -3.50 -2.43 1.40
C SER A 44 -4.33 -2.12 2.63
N SER A 45 -3.72 -2.06 3.81
CA SER A 45 -4.40 -1.72 5.06
C SER A 45 -4.96 -0.29 5.03
N LEU A 46 -4.19 0.66 4.48
CA LEU A 46 -4.64 2.03 4.34
C LEU A 46 -5.81 2.14 3.36
N ALA A 47 -5.73 1.44 2.22
CA ALA A 47 -6.80 1.42 1.22
C ALA A 47 -8.09 0.82 1.81
N VAL A 48 -8.01 -0.31 2.50
CA VAL A 48 -9.15 -0.94 3.16
C VAL A 48 -9.74 -0.02 4.23
N SER A 49 -8.91 0.64 5.02
CA SER A 49 -9.36 1.59 6.05
C SER A 49 -10.15 2.75 5.45
N ILE A 50 -9.68 3.31 4.33
CA ILE A 50 -10.40 4.40 3.62
C ILE A 50 -11.72 3.88 3.05
N ILE A 51 -11.73 2.69 2.46
CA ILE A 51 -12.96 2.08 1.91
C ILE A 51 -13.97 1.82 3.02
N GLU A 52 -13.57 1.29 4.15
CA GLU A 52 -14.44 1.03 5.30
C GLU A 52 -15.00 2.34 5.87
N GLU A 53 -14.17 3.36 5.99
CA GLU A 53 -14.60 4.69 6.42
C GLU A 53 -15.65 5.28 5.46
N ALA A 54 -15.36 5.27 4.17
CA ALA A 54 -16.27 5.78 3.14
C ALA A 54 -17.57 4.99 3.07
N SER A 55 -17.52 3.68 3.26
CA SER A 55 -18.72 2.81 3.26
C SER A 55 -19.62 3.03 4.46
N GLY A 56 -19.07 3.56 5.56
CA GLY A 56 -19.83 3.93 6.76
C GLY A 56 -20.53 5.29 6.66
N LYS A 57 -20.22 6.07 5.62
CA LYS A 57 -20.85 7.39 5.40
C LYS A 57 -22.18 7.27 4.66
N ALA A 58 -22.95 8.35 4.62
CA ALA A 58 -24.13 8.43 3.78
C ALA A 58 -23.77 8.25 2.30
N PHE A 59 -24.71 7.76 1.50
CA PHE A 59 -24.46 7.55 0.07
C PHE A 59 -24.28 8.88 -0.69
N ASP A 60 -25.04 9.89 -0.30
CA ASP A 60 -25.03 11.24 -0.89
C ASP A 60 -25.54 12.22 0.18
N THR A 61 -25.08 13.46 0.18
CA THR A 61 -25.49 14.51 1.12
C THR A 61 -27.02 14.62 1.22
N LYS A 62 -27.72 14.50 0.10
CA LYS A 62 -29.17 14.55 0.08
C LYS A 62 -29.84 13.31 0.68
N SER A 63 -29.16 12.17 0.69
CA SER A 63 -29.68 10.95 1.32
C SER A 63 -29.56 10.96 2.84
N GLU A 64 -28.68 11.79 3.38
CA GLU A 64 -28.53 11.95 4.82
C GLU A 64 -29.77 12.59 5.46
N THR A 65 -30.35 13.57 4.79
CA THR A 65 -31.45 14.38 5.33
C THR A 65 -32.83 13.94 4.86
N MET A 66 -32.92 13.26 3.71
CA MET A 66 -34.21 12.83 3.12
C MET A 66 -34.08 11.45 2.47
N GLY A 67 -35.09 10.62 2.66
CA GLY A 67 -35.19 9.37 1.89
C GLY A 67 -35.29 9.68 0.39
N ILE A 68 -34.38 9.11 -0.40
CA ILE A 68 -34.33 9.33 -1.84
C ILE A 68 -35.23 8.31 -2.54
N GLY A 69 -36.39 8.77 -3.01
CA GLY A 69 -37.32 7.95 -3.81
C GLY A 69 -37.03 7.97 -5.33
N ASN A 70 -36.15 8.84 -5.79
CA ASN A 70 -35.85 8.99 -7.22
C ASN A 70 -34.39 9.50 -7.39
N VAL A 71 -33.70 8.96 -8.39
CA VAL A 71 -32.32 9.37 -8.77
C VAL A 71 -32.24 10.88 -9.09
N ALA A 72 -33.31 11.50 -9.59
CA ALA A 72 -33.33 12.93 -9.85
C ALA A 72 -33.18 13.81 -8.59
N ASN A 73 -33.41 13.25 -7.41
CA ASN A 73 -33.24 13.94 -6.13
C ASN A 73 -31.84 13.82 -5.54
N MET A 74 -30.95 13.09 -6.20
CA MET A 74 -29.54 12.96 -5.79
C MET A 74 -28.71 14.14 -6.28
N THR A 75 -27.50 14.27 -5.75
CA THR A 75 -26.54 15.26 -6.20
C THR A 75 -26.18 15.01 -7.67
N PRO A 76 -26.26 16.03 -8.56
CA PRO A 76 -25.87 15.88 -9.96
C PRO A 76 -24.39 15.47 -10.10
N TYR A 77 -24.08 14.70 -11.13
CA TYR A 77 -22.74 14.16 -11.38
C TYR A 77 -21.61 15.22 -11.47
N ASN A 78 -21.96 16.44 -11.86
CA ASN A 78 -21.03 17.56 -11.97
C ASN A 78 -20.77 18.29 -10.65
N LEU A 79 -21.49 17.93 -9.59
CA LEU A 79 -21.35 18.48 -8.25
C LEU A 79 -20.88 17.44 -7.24
N LEU A 80 -20.45 16.25 -7.71
CA LEU A 80 -19.92 15.20 -6.84
C LEU A 80 -18.55 15.62 -6.28
N GLY A 81 -18.40 15.50 -4.98
CA GLY A 81 -17.18 15.84 -4.26
C GLY A 81 -17.46 16.67 -3.02
N PRO A 82 -16.42 16.99 -2.25
CA PRO A 82 -16.57 17.75 -1.01
C PRO A 82 -17.29 19.09 -1.22
N GLU A 83 -18.19 19.43 -0.32
CA GLU A 83 -18.87 20.70 -0.30
C GLU A 83 -17.92 21.85 0.04
N THR A 84 -18.34 23.07 -0.21
CA THR A 84 -17.50 24.25 0.03
C THR A 84 -17.14 24.37 1.50
N GLY A 85 -15.84 24.25 1.80
CA GLY A 85 -15.30 24.36 3.15
C GLY A 85 -15.13 23.01 3.87
N GLU A 86 -15.51 21.90 3.27
CA GLU A 86 -15.23 20.58 3.83
C GLU A 86 -13.78 20.19 3.70
N THR A 87 -13.33 19.40 4.66
CA THR A 87 -12.01 18.79 4.71
C THR A 87 -12.19 17.31 4.98
N TYR A 88 -11.13 16.51 4.75
CA TYR A 88 -11.15 15.06 4.99
C TYR A 88 -11.73 14.67 6.37
N ALA A 89 -11.47 15.48 7.38
CA ALA A 89 -11.96 15.24 8.73
C ALA A 89 -13.48 15.46 8.89
N THR A 90 -14.09 16.19 7.98
CA THR A 90 -15.53 16.56 8.03
C THR A 90 -16.36 15.88 6.95
N PHE A 91 -15.77 15.00 6.14
CA PHE A 91 -16.49 14.24 5.12
C PHE A 91 -17.66 13.47 5.74
N ASP A 92 -18.85 13.62 5.20
CA ASP A 92 -20.07 13.03 5.76
C ASP A 92 -20.81 12.11 4.78
N ASP A 93 -20.46 12.13 3.49
CA ASP A 93 -21.03 11.21 2.51
C ASP A 93 -19.97 10.54 1.63
N PHE A 94 -20.41 9.61 0.77
CA PHE A 94 -19.52 8.80 -0.04
C PHE A 94 -18.86 9.58 -1.18
N ASP A 95 -19.54 10.57 -1.75
CA ASP A 95 -19.03 11.31 -2.90
C ASP A 95 -17.95 12.34 -2.53
N ASP A 96 -17.80 12.68 -1.24
CA ASP A 96 -16.71 13.50 -0.72
C ASP A 96 -15.32 12.90 -1.01
N TYR A 97 -15.27 11.58 -1.17
CA TYR A 97 -14.03 10.88 -1.53
C TYR A 97 -13.67 10.97 -3.01
N ASN A 98 -14.51 11.64 -3.82
CA ASN A 98 -14.24 11.83 -5.24
C ASN A 98 -13.02 12.74 -5.44
N ASN A 99 -12.08 12.28 -6.26
CA ASN A 99 -10.80 12.98 -6.53
C ASN A 99 -9.93 13.21 -5.28
N LEU A 100 -10.05 12.34 -4.28
CA LEU A 100 -9.20 12.40 -3.07
C LEU A 100 -7.73 12.30 -3.44
N THR A 101 -6.98 13.37 -3.17
CA THR A 101 -5.51 13.42 -3.27
C THR A 101 -4.94 13.57 -1.86
N LYS A 102 -4.12 12.60 -1.46
CA LYS A 102 -3.38 12.62 -0.19
C LYS A 102 -1.90 12.80 -0.43
#